data_a2800767812d67a35a4473eb82b4ab7d
#
_entry.id   a2800767812d67a35a4473eb82b4ab7d
#
_cell.length_a   1.000
_cell.length_b   1.000
_cell.length_c   1.000
_cell.angle_alpha   90.00
_cell.angle_beta   90.00
_cell.angle_gamma   90.00
#
_symmetry.space_group_name_H-M   'P 1'
#
loop_
_entity.id
_entity.type
_entity.pdbx_description
1 polymer ?
#
loop_
_entity_poly.entity_id
_entity_poly.type
_entity_poly.pdbx_seq_one_letter_code
_entity_poly.pdbx_strand_id
1 'polypeptide(L)'
;MVSFGVAPAIVVYMIGLQHVGLLIALFSALRLAKFNIDERQTTTFIGLPTPANALLFMSIGYIVESAPQSVLATYFTNNIVLTFFTLLFSYLLVAEIPMFSLKFKTYNFKKNALVYIFLIISAAAIAIFQITAIPFVIIGYVAVSIIHNFIAAKKIAD
;
A
#
# COMPACT_ATOMS: atom_id res chain seq x y z
N MET A 1 -14.40 7.14 0.03
CA MET A 1 -14.63 5.69 0.08
C MET A 1 -14.80 5.06 -1.31
N VAL A 2 -15.65 5.59 -2.16
CA VAL A 2 -15.90 5.01 -3.50
C VAL A 2 -14.61 4.83 -4.32
N SER A 3 -13.83 5.89 -4.53
CA SER A 3 -12.62 5.84 -5.36
C SER A 3 -11.50 4.96 -4.80
N PHE A 4 -11.34 4.87 -3.47
CA PHE A 4 -10.21 4.19 -2.85
C PHE A 4 -10.59 2.88 -2.12
N GLY A 5 -11.87 2.53 -2.09
CA GLY A 5 -12.37 1.28 -1.52
C GLY A 5 -13.10 0.44 -2.56
N VAL A 6 -14.13 1.01 -3.18
CA VAL A 6 -14.99 0.25 -4.11
C VAL A 6 -14.31 0.05 -5.47
N ALA A 7 -13.66 1.07 -6.03
CA ALA A 7 -13.02 0.93 -7.34
C ALA A 7 -11.94 -0.17 -7.36
N PRO A 8 -10.97 -0.24 -6.43
CA PRO A 8 -10.00 -1.35 -6.41
C PRO A 8 -10.66 -2.71 -6.12
N ALA A 9 -11.75 -2.74 -5.36
CA ALA A 9 -12.52 -3.98 -5.14
C ALA A 9 -13.12 -4.51 -6.44
N ILE A 10 -13.67 -3.62 -7.30
CA ILE A 10 -14.20 -3.97 -8.62
C ILE A 10 -13.07 -4.46 -9.54
N VAL A 11 -11.89 -3.85 -9.50
CA VAL A 11 -10.74 -4.30 -10.30
C VAL A 11 -10.36 -5.73 -9.94
N VAL A 12 -10.26 -6.06 -8.66
CA VAL A 12 -9.96 -7.44 -8.21
C VAL A 12 -11.08 -8.41 -8.60
N TYR A 13 -12.34 -7.97 -8.53
CA TYR A 13 -13.48 -8.73 -9.00
C TYR A 13 -13.37 -9.07 -10.50
N MET A 14 -12.99 -8.11 -11.33
CA MET A 14 -12.85 -8.28 -12.79
C MET A 14 -11.66 -9.18 -13.17
N ILE A 15 -10.59 -9.20 -12.38
CA ILE A 15 -9.44 -10.10 -12.61
C ILE A 15 -9.78 -11.56 -12.35
N GLY A 16 -10.84 -11.87 -11.61
CA GLY A 16 -11.36 -13.23 -11.42
C GLY A 16 -11.60 -13.66 -9.98
N LEU A 17 -11.38 -12.79 -8.99
CA LEU A 17 -11.63 -13.07 -7.56
C LEU A 17 -12.88 -12.35 -7.04
N GLN A 18 -14.04 -12.77 -7.54
CA GLN A 18 -15.33 -12.12 -7.34
C GLN A 18 -15.65 -11.78 -5.87
N HIS A 19 -15.41 -12.68 -4.93
CA HIS A 19 -15.80 -12.47 -3.53
C HIS A 19 -14.68 -11.84 -2.69
N VAL A 20 -13.43 -12.15 -2.98
CA VAL A 20 -12.28 -11.65 -2.20
C VAL A 20 -12.07 -10.15 -2.41
N GLY A 21 -12.37 -9.64 -3.60
CA GLY A 21 -12.31 -8.20 -3.89
C GLY A 21 -13.17 -7.35 -2.95
N LEU A 22 -14.32 -7.86 -2.50
CA LEU A 22 -15.21 -7.16 -1.56
C LEU A 22 -14.55 -6.86 -0.21
N LEU A 23 -13.55 -7.65 0.19
CA LEU A 23 -12.79 -7.40 1.42
C LEU A 23 -12.07 -6.06 1.37
N ILE A 24 -11.57 -5.65 0.21
CA ILE A 24 -10.91 -4.33 0.06
C ILE A 24 -11.88 -3.21 0.40
N ALA A 25 -13.12 -3.27 -0.10
CA ALA A 25 -14.13 -2.27 0.20
C ALA A 25 -14.52 -2.29 1.68
N LEU A 26 -14.74 -3.49 2.26
CA LEU A 26 -15.08 -3.67 3.67
C LEU A 26 -13.99 -3.11 4.59
N PHE A 27 -12.74 -3.51 4.39
CA PHE A 27 -11.62 -3.05 5.22
C PHE A 27 -11.30 -1.56 5.00
N SER A 28 -11.56 -1.02 3.81
CA SER A 28 -11.48 0.43 3.56
C SER A 28 -12.53 1.20 4.36
N ALA A 29 -13.75 0.66 4.49
CA ALA A 29 -14.80 1.24 5.32
C ALA A 29 -14.44 1.18 6.81
N LEU A 30 -13.97 0.03 7.29
CA LEU A 30 -13.51 -0.14 8.67
C LEU A 30 -12.36 0.82 9.00
N ARG A 31 -11.41 0.99 8.06
CA ARG A 31 -10.34 1.96 8.23
C ARG A 31 -10.85 3.39 8.35
N LEU A 32 -11.81 3.78 7.51
CA LEU A 32 -12.39 5.11 7.55
C LEU A 32 -13.12 5.35 8.90
N ALA A 33 -13.87 4.36 9.39
CA ALA A 33 -14.51 4.43 10.69
C ALA A 33 -13.46 4.57 11.82
N LYS A 34 -12.41 3.74 11.79
CA LYS A 34 -11.31 3.79 12.77
C LYS A 34 -10.58 5.14 12.73
N PHE A 35 -10.34 5.68 11.54
CA PHE A 35 -9.69 6.99 11.37
C PHE A 35 -10.48 8.14 12.00
N ASN A 36 -11.80 8.09 11.95
CA ASN A 36 -12.66 9.14 12.51
C ASN A 36 -12.74 9.12 14.05
N ILE A 37 -12.39 8.00 14.67
CA ILE A 37 -12.50 7.80 16.13
C ILE A 37 -11.13 7.91 16.82
N ASP A 38 -10.03 7.62 16.09
CA ASP A 38 -8.69 7.50 16.66
C ASP A 38 -7.93 8.83 16.59
N GLU A 39 -7.88 9.56 17.72
CA GLU A 39 -7.17 10.83 17.86
C GLU A 39 -5.64 10.74 17.66
N ARG A 40 -5.06 9.53 17.82
CA ARG A 40 -3.62 9.29 17.61
C ARG A 40 -3.17 9.52 16.17
N GLN A 41 -4.08 9.44 15.23
CA GLN A 41 -3.81 9.59 13.79
C GLN A 41 -3.51 11.02 13.34
N THR A 42 -3.66 11.99 14.23
CA THR A 42 -3.25 13.39 13.97
C THR A 42 -1.73 13.55 13.91
N THR A 43 -1.00 12.72 14.64
CA THR A 43 0.47 12.81 14.80
C THR A 43 1.24 11.71 14.07
N THR A 44 0.66 10.51 13.93
CA THR A 44 1.31 9.35 13.33
C THR A 44 0.31 8.59 12.45
N PHE A 45 0.73 8.20 11.24
CA PHE A 45 -0.11 7.35 10.40
C PHE A 45 -0.06 5.91 10.91
N ILE A 46 -1.22 5.36 11.28
CA ILE A 46 -1.39 3.96 11.71
C ILE A 46 -2.08 3.20 10.58
N GLY A 47 -1.47 2.11 10.12
CA GLY A 47 -1.94 1.28 9.03
C GLY A 47 -1.72 1.86 7.63
N LEU A 48 -1.87 1.02 6.61
CA LEU A 48 -1.65 1.40 5.21
C LEU A 48 -2.64 2.49 4.76
N PRO A 49 -2.19 3.59 4.14
CA PRO A 49 -3.09 4.60 3.58
C PRO A 49 -4.02 4.01 2.51
N THR A 50 -5.33 4.30 2.61
CA THR A 50 -6.33 3.81 1.64
C THR A 50 -6.01 4.19 0.19
N PRO A 51 -5.49 5.41 -0.12
CA PRO A 51 -5.06 5.73 -1.48
C PRO A 51 -3.90 4.86 -1.98
N ALA A 52 -2.96 4.50 -1.11
CA ALA A 52 -1.84 3.62 -1.50
C ALA A 52 -2.36 2.21 -1.84
N ASN A 53 -3.26 1.67 -1.02
CA ASN A 53 -3.91 0.39 -1.29
C ASN A 53 -4.68 0.40 -2.62
N ALA A 54 -5.42 1.48 -2.89
CA ALA A 54 -6.14 1.64 -4.15
C ALA A 54 -5.20 1.68 -5.35
N LEU A 55 -4.12 2.46 -5.27
CA LEU A 55 -3.11 2.53 -6.33
C LEU A 55 -2.45 1.17 -6.60
N LEU A 56 -2.22 0.36 -5.56
CA LEU A 56 -1.69 -1.00 -5.71
C LEU A 56 -2.62 -1.84 -6.61
N PHE A 57 -3.89 -1.98 -6.24
CA PHE A 57 -4.81 -2.84 -6.99
C PHE A 57 -5.20 -2.28 -8.35
N MET A 58 -5.32 -0.96 -8.49
CA MET A 58 -5.56 -0.30 -9.78
C MET A 58 -4.38 -0.51 -10.74
N SER A 59 -3.14 -0.44 -10.25
CA SER A 59 -1.96 -0.70 -11.08
C SER A 59 -1.80 -2.17 -11.44
N ILE A 60 -2.17 -3.10 -10.55
CA ILE A 60 -2.27 -4.54 -10.87
C ILE A 60 -3.29 -4.76 -11.99
N GLY A 61 -4.48 -4.17 -11.89
CA GLY A 61 -5.49 -4.24 -12.95
C GLY A 61 -4.99 -3.72 -14.29
N TYR A 62 -4.30 -2.59 -14.26
CA TYR A 62 -3.69 -2.01 -15.46
C TYR A 62 -2.63 -2.94 -16.09
N ILE A 63 -1.78 -3.58 -15.29
CA ILE A 63 -0.75 -4.53 -15.77
C ILE A 63 -1.42 -5.73 -16.45
N VAL A 64 -2.45 -6.28 -15.82
CA VAL A 64 -3.19 -7.45 -16.36
C VAL A 64 -3.87 -7.12 -17.67
N GLU A 65 -4.45 -5.92 -17.79
CA GLU A 65 -5.17 -5.48 -18.99
C GLU A 65 -4.22 -5.10 -20.13
N SER A 66 -3.18 -4.29 -19.83
CA SER A 66 -2.29 -3.74 -20.88
C SER A 66 -1.23 -4.70 -21.38
N ALA A 67 -0.83 -5.69 -20.57
CA ALA A 67 0.20 -6.67 -20.94
C ALA A 67 -0.15 -8.09 -20.43
N PRO A 68 -1.26 -8.71 -20.92
CA PRO A 68 -1.79 -9.97 -20.39
C PRO A 68 -0.81 -11.14 -20.53
N GLN A 69 0.11 -11.08 -21.48
CA GLN A 69 1.14 -12.12 -21.68
C GLN A 69 2.44 -11.87 -20.89
N SER A 70 2.51 -10.80 -20.10
CA SER A 70 3.68 -10.54 -19.28
C SER A 70 3.75 -11.50 -18.09
N VAL A 71 4.99 -11.77 -17.66
CA VAL A 71 5.23 -12.58 -16.45
C VAL A 71 4.48 -12.00 -15.24
N LEU A 72 4.46 -10.68 -15.10
CA LEU A 72 3.74 -10.00 -14.02
C LEU A 72 2.22 -10.23 -14.08
N ALA A 73 1.62 -10.12 -15.27
CA ALA A 73 0.20 -10.39 -15.44
C ALA A 73 -0.13 -11.84 -15.07
N THR A 74 0.69 -12.80 -15.51
CA THR A 74 0.52 -14.22 -15.16
C THR A 74 0.57 -14.46 -13.66
N TYR A 75 1.47 -13.78 -12.92
CA TYR A 75 1.51 -13.87 -11.45
C TYR A 75 0.28 -13.27 -10.82
N PHE A 76 -0.16 -12.09 -11.25
CA PHE A 76 -1.30 -11.39 -10.65
C PHE A 76 -2.67 -11.98 -11.06
N THR A 77 -2.76 -12.74 -12.13
CA THR A 77 -3.97 -13.52 -12.49
C THR A 77 -4.05 -14.86 -11.78
N ASN A 78 -2.96 -15.29 -11.12
CA ASN A 78 -3.00 -16.49 -10.29
C ASN A 78 -3.88 -16.24 -9.04
N ASN A 79 -4.94 -17.03 -8.91
CA ASN A 79 -5.93 -16.88 -7.84
C ASN A 79 -5.31 -16.95 -6.44
N ILE A 80 -4.31 -17.78 -6.22
CA ILE A 80 -3.64 -17.92 -4.91
C ILE A 80 -2.87 -16.66 -4.58
N VAL A 81 -2.08 -16.15 -5.53
CA VAL A 81 -1.28 -14.93 -5.36
C VAL A 81 -2.19 -13.73 -5.12
N LEU A 82 -3.20 -13.54 -5.96
CA LEU A 82 -4.12 -12.41 -5.84
C LEU A 82 -4.93 -12.46 -4.54
N THR A 83 -5.37 -13.67 -4.11
CA THR A 83 -6.06 -13.86 -2.82
C THR A 83 -5.13 -13.46 -1.67
N PHE A 84 -3.89 -13.95 -1.67
CA PHE A 84 -2.91 -13.63 -0.64
C PHE A 84 -2.66 -12.11 -0.55
N PHE A 85 -2.44 -11.46 -1.69
CA PHE A 85 -2.27 -10.01 -1.75
C PHE A 85 -3.49 -9.26 -1.24
N THR A 86 -4.68 -9.68 -1.65
CA THR A 86 -5.94 -9.04 -1.22
C THR A 86 -6.14 -9.16 0.28
N LEU A 87 -5.92 -10.33 0.86
CA LEU A 87 -6.03 -10.55 2.31
C LEU A 87 -4.98 -9.75 3.08
N LEU A 88 -3.71 -9.83 2.65
CA LEU A 88 -2.61 -9.13 3.29
C LEU A 88 -2.83 -7.62 3.30
N PHE A 89 -3.12 -7.03 2.14
CA PHE A 89 -3.27 -5.58 2.02
C PHE A 89 -4.58 -5.07 2.62
N SER A 90 -5.66 -5.86 2.60
CA SER A 90 -6.88 -5.56 3.36
C SER A 90 -6.63 -5.55 4.86
N TYR A 91 -5.89 -6.52 5.38
CA TYR A 91 -5.48 -6.54 6.79
C TYR A 91 -4.60 -5.32 7.15
N LEU A 92 -3.63 -4.97 6.30
CA LEU A 92 -2.74 -3.82 6.53
C LEU A 92 -3.48 -2.48 6.60
N LEU A 93 -4.67 -2.37 6.00
CA LEU A 93 -5.50 -1.17 6.12
C LEU A 93 -5.90 -0.88 7.57
N VAL A 94 -6.20 -1.90 8.36
CA VAL A 94 -6.69 -1.78 9.75
C VAL A 94 -5.65 -2.15 10.80
N ALA A 95 -4.50 -2.67 10.37
CA ALA A 95 -3.39 -3.06 11.25
C ALA A 95 -2.86 -1.85 12.02
N GLU A 96 -2.51 -2.04 13.28
CA GLU A 96 -1.93 -1.00 14.14
C GLU A 96 -0.41 -0.86 13.95
N ILE A 97 0.02 -0.94 12.70
CA ILE A 97 1.43 -0.77 12.34
C ILE A 97 1.66 0.71 12.06
N PRO A 98 2.53 1.39 12.83
CA PRO A 98 2.88 2.76 12.53
C PRO A 98 3.61 2.79 11.18
N MET A 99 3.08 3.56 10.24
CA MET A 99 3.71 3.78 8.93
C MET A 99 4.53 5.05 8.99
N PHE A 100 5.71 5.05 8.37
CA PHE A 100 6.48 6.29 8.32
C PHE A 100 5.72 7.34 7.50
N SER A 101 5.68 8.55 8.06
CA SER A 101 4.98 9.67 7.42
C SER A 101 5.84 10.23 6.29
N LEU A 102 5.26 10.35 5.10
CA LEU A 102 5.85 11.11 4.00
C LEU A 102 5.74 12.64 4.22
N LYS A 103 5.08 13.07 5.31
CA LYS A 103 5.01 14.49 5.69
C LYS A 103 6.27 14.88 6.47
N PHE A 104 6.95 15.88 5.98
CA PHE A 104 8.12 16.43 6.65
C PHE A 104 7.69 17.28 7.87
N LYS A 105 8.03 16.81 9.09
CA LYS A 105 7.88 17.61 10.30
C LYS A 105 8.99 18.69 10.43
N THR A 106 10.15 18.40 9.84
CA THR A 106 11.29 19.32 9.78
C THR A 106 12.06 19.08 8.49
N TYR A 107 12.54 20.14 7.82
CA TYR A 107 13.32 20.03 6.58
C TYR A 107 14.79 19.59 6.82
N ASN A 108 15.07 18.90 7.92
CA ASN A 108 16.42 18.45 8.23
C ASN A 108 16.74 17.15 7.46
N PHE A 109 17.64 17.22 6.49
CA PHE A 109 18.05 16.11 5.63
C PHE A 109 18.55 14.89 6.42
N LYS A 110 19.33 15.09 7.49
CA LYS A 110 19.86 13.97 8.28
C LYS A 110 18.78 13.18 9.01
N LYS A 111 17.71 13.83 9.47
CA LYS A 111 16.60 13.17 10.18
C LYS A 111 15.62 12.48 9.24
N ASN A 112 15.51 12.96 8.00
CA ASN A 112 14.55 12.46 7.00
C ASN A 112 15.24 11.71 5.84
N ALA A 113 16.52 11.34 5.98
CA ALA A 113 17.30 10.72 4.91
C ALA A 113 16.60 9.50 4.28
N LEU A 114 15.99 8.64 5.10
CA LEU A 114 15.27 7.46 4.64
C LEU A 114 14.08 7.84 3.74
N VAL A 115 13.33 8.88 4.10
CA VAL A 115 12.18 9.35 3.31
C VAL A 115 12.66 9.93 1.97
N TYR A 116 13.73 10.74 1.98
CA TYR A 116 14.29 11.30 0.75
C TYR A 116 14.83 10.23 -0.19
N ILE A 117 15.58 9.26 0.33
CA ILE A 117 16.10 8.13 -0.46
C ILE A 117 14.96 7.35 -1.07
N PHE A 118 13.95 7.00 -0.27
CA PHE A 118 12.77 6.28 -0.74
C PHE A 118 12.03 7.06 -1.84
N LEU A 119 11.81 8.36 -1.68
CA LEU A 119 11.14 9.20 -2.68
C LEU A 119 11.93 9.28 -4.00
N ILE A 120 13.25 9.43 -3.92
CA ILE A 120 14.12 9.50 -5.11
C ILE A 120 14.08 8.17 -5.86
N ILE A 121 14.22 7.05 -5.15
CA ILE A 121 14.17 5.71 -5.75
C ILE A 121 12.77 5.46 -6.36
N SER A 122 11.70 5.83 -5.66
CA SER A 122 10.33 5.67 -6.15
C SER A 122 10.07 6.52 -7.40
N ALA A 123 10.53 7.77 -7.40
CA ALA A 123 10.40 8.67 -8.55
C ALA A 123 11.18 8.13 -9.77
N ALA A 124 12.42 7.66 -9.57
CA ALA A 124 13.21 7.04 -10.63
C ALA A 124 12.55 5.76 -11.17
N ALA A 125 12.04 4.90 -10.30
CA ALA A 125 11.33 3.69 -10.69
C ALA A 125 10.08 4.00 -11.52
N ILE A 126 9.28 4.99 -11.11
CA ILE A 126 8.07 5.41 -11.84
C ILE A 126 8.45 6.07 -13.18
N ALA A 127 9.53 6.83 -13.24
CA ALA A 127 9.99 7.45 -14.49
C ALA A 127 10.43 6.40 -15.54
N ILE A 128 11.05 5.29 -15.09
CA ILE A 128 11.56 4.23 -15.96
C ILE A 128 10.45 3.23 -16.32
N PHE A 129 9.74 2.73 -15.31
CA PHE A 129 8.77 1.61 -15.45
C PHE A 129 7.32 2.07 -15.48
N GLN A 130 7.06 3.37 -15.35
CA GLN A 130 5.72 3.97 -15.38
C GLN A 130 4.77 3.30 -14.35
N ILE A 131 3.55 2.96 -14.76
CA ILE A 131 2.51 2.39 -13.89
C ILE A 131 2.92 1.02 -13.34
N THR A 132 3.75 0.26 -14.06
CA THR A 132 4.23 -1.07 -13.61
C THR A 132 5.13 -1.01 -12.38
N ALA A 133 5.73 0.15 -12.07
CA ALA A 133 6.51 0.35 -10.86
C ALA A 133 5.65 0.50 -9.59
N ILE A 134 4.41 0.94 -9.72
CA ILE A 134 3.56 1.32 -8.56
C ILE A 134 3.38 0.18 -7.56
N PRO A 135 3.06 -1.07 -7.94
CA PRO A 135 2.93 -2.17 -6.99
C PRO A 135 4.21 -2.37 -6.16
N PHE A 136 5.37 -2.30 -6.82
CA PHE A 136 6.68 -2.49 -6.16
C PHE A 136 7.03 -1.35 -5.22
N VAL A 137 6.71 -0.12 -5.59
CA VAL A 137 6.87 1.07 -4.73
C VAL A 137 6.03 0.94 -3.47
N ILE A 138 4.77 0.49 -3.58
CA ILE A 138 3.89 0.36 -2.43
C ILE A 138 4.32 -0.79 -1.52
N ILE A 139 4.71 -1.92 -2.09
CA ILE A 139 5.28 -3.05 -1.32
C ILE A 139 6.56 -2.60 -0.61
N GLY A 140 7.44 -1.87 -1.32
CA GLY A 140 8.65 -1.28 -0.75
C GLY A 140 8.36 -0.31 0.39
N TYR A 141 7.34 0.54 0.24
CA TYR A 141 6.90 1.45 1.31
C TYR A 141 6.48 0.70 2.58
N VAL A 142 5.70 -0.36 2.42
CA VAL A 142 5.26 -1.20 3.56
C VAL A 142 6.46 -1.87 4.22
N ALA A 143 7.34 -2.49 3.43
CA ALA A 143 8.52 -3.18 3.93
C ALA A 143 9.46 -2.22 4.70
N VAL A 144 9.78 -1.06 4.12
CA VAL A 144 10.62 -0.04 4.76
C VAL A 144 9.97 0.50 6.03
N SER A 145 8.65 0.71 6.05
CA SER A 145 7.92 1.14 7.24
C SER A 145 8.03 0.13 8.38
N ILE A 146 7.85 -1.14 8.09
CA ILE A 146 7.94 -2.22 9.08
C ILE A 146 9.37 -2.32 9.63
N ILE A 147 10.38 -2.34 8.76
CA ILE A 147 11.80 -2.44 9.16
C ILE A 147 12.19 -1.24 10.01
N HIS A 148 11.82 -0.03 9.60
CA HIS A 148 12.12 1.19 10.36
C HIS A 148 11.54 1.14 11.77
N ASN A 149 10.29 0.66 11.92
CA ASN A 149 9.66 0.55 13.24
C ASN A 149 10.33 -0.50 14.12
N PHE A 150 10.74 -1.65 13.56
CA PHE A 150 11.50 -2.66 14.30
C PHE A 150 12.83 -2.12 14.84
N ILE A 151 13.56 -1.36 14.01
CA ILE A 151 14.84 -0.75 14.42
C ILE A 151 14.61 0.32 15.48
N ALA A 152 13.56 1.14 15.34
CA ALA A 152 13.22 2.17 16.30
C ALA A 152 12.79 1.58 17.67
N ALA A 153 12.00 0.51 17.66
CA ALA A 153 11.57 -0.18 18.88
C ALA A 153 12.76 -0.80 19.63
N LYS A 154 13.70 -1.42 18.91
CA LYS A 154 14.91 -2.00 19.52
C LYS A 154 15.78 -0.94 20.19
N LYS A 155 15.94 0.24 19.57
CA LYS A 155 16.76 1.34 20.11
C LYS A 155 16.18 2.00 21.36
N ILE A 156 14.91 1.77 21.70
CA ILE A 156 14.26 2.26 22.91
C ILE A 156 14.39 1.23 24.05
N ALA A 157 14.59 -0.06 23.69
CA ALA A 157 14.69 -1.16 24.64
C ALA A 157 16.14 -1.40 25.16
N ASP A 158 17.14 -0.88 24.42
CA ASP A 158 18.55 -0.82 24.81
C ASP A 158 18.87 0.53 25.47
#